data_6605d45beab3301c2e86577ba61eac2c
#
_entry.id   6605d45beab3301c2e86577ba61eac2c
#
_cell.length_a   1.000
_cell.length_b   1.000
_cell.length_c   1.000
_cell.angle_alpha   90.00
_cell.angle_beta   90.00
_cell.angle_gamma   90.00
#
_symmetry.space_group_name_H-M   'P 1'
#
loop_
_entity.id
_entity.type
_entity.pdbx_description
1 polymer ?
#
loop_
_entity_poly.entity_id
_entity_poly.type
_entity_poly.pdbx_seq_one_letter_code
_entity_poly.pdbx_strand_id
1 'polypeptide(L)'
;MSSDNLDWLSRWYLAQCDNDWEHTYGVKIDTLDNPGWSLKIELTDTDLRERAFERVTHGKPTDDLDEWRRTGSWWIASVNDGAFEAHCGPLDLPTVIGIFRQWAEHPA
;
A
#
# COMPACT_ATOMS: atom_id res chain seq x y z
N MET A 1 -8.13 -11.04 11.88
CA MET A 1 -6.79 -11.60 11.76
C MET A 1 -5.99 -10.77 10.80
N SER A 2 -4.80 -10.44 11.20
CA SER A 2 -3.94 -9.60 10.37
C SER A 2 -3.60 -10.25 9.03
N SER A 3 -3.56 -11.57 9.00
CA SER A 3 -3.32 -12.31 7.77
C SER A 3 -4.37 -12.02 6.71
N ASP A 4 -5.51 -11.51 7.13
CA ASP A 4 -6.61 -11.27 6.22
C ASP A 4 -6.31 -10.18 5.23
N ASN A 5 -5.48 -9.20 5.58
CA ASN A 5 -5.16 -8.12 4.65
C ASN A 5 -4.34 -8.62 3.46
N LEU A 6 -3.36 -9.48 3.73
CA LEU A 6 -2.56 -10.03 2.64
C LEU A 6 -3.38 -10.98 1.78
N ASP A 7 -4.19 -11.82 2.41
CA ASP A 7 -5.09 -12.71 1.67
C ASP A 7 -6.07 -11.89 0.83
N TRP A 8 -6.64 -10.85 1.42
CA TRP A 8 -7.54 -9.97 0.70
C TRP A 8 -6.86 -9.33 -0.51
N LEU A 9 -5.63 -8.85 -0.34
CA LEU A 9 -4.90 -8.23 -1.45
C LEU A 9 -4.65 -9.24 -2.57
N SER A 10 -4.33 -10.48 -2.20
CA SER A 10 -4.13 -11.53 -3.19
C SER A 10 -5.40 -11.77 -4.01
N ARG A 11 -6.55 -11.76 -3.35
CA ARG A 11 -7.83 -11.95 -4.03
C ARG A 11 -8.21 -10.74 -4.87
N TRP A 12 -7.91 -9.54 -4.38
CA TRP A 12 -8.13 -8.33 -5.15
C TRP A 12 -7.32 -8.37 -6.44
N TYR A 13 -6.04 -8.73 -6.31
CA TYR A 13 -5.17 -8.84 -7.47
C TYR A 13 -5.72 -9.85 -8.49
N LEU A 14 -6.13 -11.02 -8.01
CA LEU A 14 -6.66 -12.05 -8.89
C LEU A 14 -7.91 -11.54 -9.62
N ALA A 15 -8.73 -10.75 -8.95
CA ALA A 15 -9.94 -10.21 -9.56
C ALA A 15 -9.65 -9.24 -10.71
N GLN A 16 -8.46 -8.63 -10.72
CA GLN A 16 -8.08 -7.74 -11.82
C GLN A 16 -7.51 -8.50 -13.02
N CYS A 17 -7.08 -9.73 -12.81
CA CYS A 17 -6.46 -10.52 -13.86
C CYS A 17 -7.49 -10.96 -14.90
N ASP A 18 -7.23 -10.64 -16.17
CA ASP A 18 -8.17 -10.96 -17.26
C ASP A 18 -7.42 -11.34 -18.53
N ASN A 19 -6.17 -11.79 -18.41
CA ASN A 19 -5.27 -12.14 -19.51
C ASN A 19 -4.70 -10.93 -20.23
N ASP A 20 -4.89 -9.73 -19.66
CA ASP A 20 -4.37 -8.51 -20.23
C ASP A 20 -3.78 -7.62 -19.14
N TRP A 21 -4.57 -7.32 -18.12
CA TRP A 21 -4.15 -6.41 -17.04
C TRP A 21 -2.86 -6.88 -16.37
N GLU A 22 -2.77 -8.16 -16.04
CA GLU A 22 -1.61 -8.68 -15.31
C GLU A 22 -0.33 -8.70 -16.14
N HIS A 23 -0.43 -8.57 -17.45
CA HIS A 23 0.76 -8.52 -18.31
C HIS A 23 1.43 -7.15 -18.30
N THR A 24 0.69 -6.11 -17.92
CA THR A 24 1.19 -4.74 -17.96
C THR A 24 1.24 -4.11 -16.56
N TYR A 25 0.29 -4.43 -15.72
CA TYR A 25 0.12 -3.83 -14.40
C TYR A 25 0.25 -4.87 -13.32
N GLY A 26 0.19 -4.43 -12.05
CA GLY A 26 0.27 -5.39 -10.97
C GLY A 26 0.50 -4.72 -9.64
N VAL A 27 0.90 -5.53 -8.66
CA VAL A 27 1.20 -5.12 -7.30
C VAL A 27 2.68 -5.38 -7.05
N LYS A 28 3.37 -4.39 -6.49
CA LYS A 28 4.79 -4.52 -6.15
C LYS A 28 4.99 -4.24 -4.68
N ILE A 29 5.71 -5.12 -4.01
CA ILE A 29 6.08 -4.96 -2.60
C ILE A 29 7.58 -5.12 -2.53
N ASP A 30 8.26 -4.08 -2.07
CA ASP A 30 9.71 -4.05 -1.93
C ASP A 30 10.09 -3.57 -0.55
N THR A 31 11.34 -3.81 -0.18
CA THR A 31 11.86 -3.27 1.06
C THR A 31 12.63 -1.99 0.79
N LEU A 32 12.75 -1.18 1.85
CA LEU A 32 13.51 0.07 1.83
C LEU A 32 14.81 -0.12 2.61
N ASP A 33 15.84 0.60 2.19
CA ASP A 33 17.15 0.48 2.83
C ASP A 33 17.17 0.97 4.28
N ASN A 34 16.27 1.86 4.68
CA ASN A 34 16.39 2.61 5.92
C ASN A 34 15.57 2.17 7.12
N PRO A 35 15.17 0.97 7.41
CA PRO A 35 14.47 -0.07 6.68
C PRO A 35 12.97 0.24 6.57
N GLY A 36 12.23 -0.60 5.87
CA GLY A 36 10.80 -0.40 5.70
C GLY A 36 10.29 -1.14 4.48
N TRP A 37 9.09 -0.80 4.06
CA TRP A 37 8.43 -1.42 2.92
C TRP A 37 7.91 -0.36 1.96
N SER A 38 7.87 -0.73 0.70
CA SER A 38 7.25 0.06 -0.36
C SER A 38 6.17 -0.80 -1.00
N LEU A 39 4.98 -0.24 -1.15
CA LEU A 39 3.84 -0.93 -1.78
C LEU A 39 3.34 -0.07 -2.92
N LYS A 40 3.23 -0.67 -4.10
CA LYS A 40 2.68 0.03 -5.27
C LYS A 40 1.64 -0.85 -5.93
N ILE A 41 0.44 -0.31 -6.14
CA ILE A 41 -0.66 -1.04 -6.73
C ILE A 41 -1.19 -0.23 -7.90
N GLU A 42 -1.08 -0.78 -9.12
CA GLU A 42 -1.58 -0.11 -10.30
C GLU A 42 -3.10 -0.10 -10.31
N LEU A 43 -3.67 1.04 -10.61
CA LEU A 43 -5.13 1.21 -10.61
C LEU A 43 -5.71 1.33 -12.01
N THR A 44 -4.85 1.42 -13.03
CA THR A 44 -5.30 1.55 -14.42
C THR A 44 -6.19 0.38 -14.78
N ASP A 45 -7.33 0.67 -15.38
CA ASP A 45 -8.31 -0.33 -15.78
C ASP A 45 -8.92 -1.10 -14.61
N THR A 46 -8.93 -0.49 -13.42
CA THR A 46 -9.64 -1.03 -12.26
C THR A 46 -10.74 -0.07 -11.85
N ASP A 47 -11.64 -0.56 -10.99
CA ASP A 47 -12.72 0.26 -10.46
C ASP A 47 -12.23 1.44 -9.63
N LEU A 48 -10.98 1.40 -9.19
CA LEU A 48 -10.43 2.45 -8.34
C LEU A 48 -9.75 3.58 -9.12
N ARG A 49 -9.65 3.44 -10.43
CA ARG A 49 -8.90 4.38 -11.27
C ARG A 49 -9.37 5.82 -11.11
N GLU A 50 -10.68 6.04 -11.01
CA GLU A 50 -11.25 7.37 -10.92
C GLU A 50 -11.68 7.76 -9.51
N ARG A 51 -11.44 6.90 -8.54
CA ARG A 51 -11.88 7.18 -7.16
C ARG A 51 -10.87 8.07 -6.46
N ALA A 52 -11.36 9.11 -5.79
CA ALA A 52 -10.49 10.01 -5.03
C ALA A 52 -9.90 9.28 -3.83
N PHE A 53 -8.65 9.58 -3.53
CA PHE A 53 -7.96 9.04 -2.35
C PHE A 53 -7.27 10.20 -1.65
N GLU A 54 -7.59 10.40 -0.39
CA GLU A 54 -6.98 11.44 0.41
C GLU A 54 -5.69 10.92 1.02
N ARG A 55 -4.59 11.64 0.79
CA ARG A 55 -3.27 11.25 1.28
C ARG A 55 -3.32 11.02 2.79
N VAL A 56 -2.71 9.93 3.23
CA VAL A 56 -2.65 9.53 4.62
C VAL A 56 -1.20 9.53 5.08
N THR A 57 -0.93 10.13 6.24
CA THR A 57 0.40 10.10 6.82
C THR A 57 0.28 9.79 8.31
N HIS A 58 1.30 9.12 8.84
CA HIS A 58 1.37 8.79 10.25
C HIS A 58 2.82 8.69 10.67
N GLY A 59 3.13 9.28 11.82
CA GLY A 59 4.47 9.18 12.37
C GLY A 59 5.44 10.10 11.68
N LYS A 60 6.59 10.28 12.31
CA LYS A 60 7.67 11.07 11.75
C LYS A 60 8.95 10.71 12.49
N PRO A 61 10.11 10.98 11.90
CA PRO A 61 11.38 10.67 12.55
C PRO A 61 11.51 11.40 13.89
N THR A 62 12.09 10.71 14.85
CA THR A 62 12.48 11.31 16.12
C THR A 62 13.93 11.75 16.03
N ASP A 63 14.44 12.34 17.12
CA ASP A 63 15.85 12.73 17.20
C ASP A 63 16.78 11.52 17.10
N ASP A 64 16.33 10.36 17.57
CA ASP A 64 17.09 9.14 17.43
C ASP A 64 16.61 8.40 16.18
N LEU A 65 17.26 8.70 15.07
CA LEU A 65 16.88 8.13 13.79
C LEU A 65 17.12 6.63 13.73
N ASP A 66 18.16 6.14 14.41
CA ASP A 66 18.46 4.71 14.39
C ASP A 66 17.36 3.91 15.07
N GLU A 67 16.94 4.36 16.24
CA GLU A 67 15.86 3.70 16.95
C GLU A 67 14.55 3.82 16.17
N TRP A 68 14.27 5.00 15.65
CA TRP A 68 13.05 5.21 14.89
C TRP A 68 12.97 4.30 13.67
N ARG A 69 14.10 4.13 12.98
CA ARG A 69 14.14 3.28 11.79
C ARG A 69 13.85 1.81 12.12
N ARG A 70 14.29 1.34 13.28
CA ARG A 70 14.11 -0.05 13.66
C ARG A 70 12.76 -0.33 14.29
N THR A 71 12.26 0.58 15.09
CA THR A 71 11.08 0.34 15.92
C THR A 71 9.96 1.35 15.72
N GLY A 72 10.25 2.46 15.07
CA GLY A 72 9.26 3.51 14.88
C GLY A 72 8.18 3.09 13.91
N SER A 73 6.96 3.47 14.23
CA SER A 73 5.82 3.19 13.37
C SER A 73 5.54 4.44 12.54
N TRP A 74 5.51 4.26 11.22
CA TRP A 74 5.22 5.37 10.33
C TRP A 74 4.69 4.85 9.01
N TRP A 75 3.85 5.64 8.36
CA TRP A 75 3.44 5.32 7.00
C TRP A 75 2.98 6.57 6.27
N ILE A 76 3.05 6.48 4.95
CA ILE A 76 2.53 7.49 4.06
C ILE A 76 1.90 6.75 2.88
N ALA A 77 0.71 7.17 2.48
CA ALA A 77 -0.01 6.55 1.38
C ALA A 77 -0.66 7.62 0.54
N SER A 78 -0.58 7.47 -0.77
CA SER A 78 -1.17 8.41 -1.70
C SER A 78 -1.46 7.72 -3.02
N VAL A 79 -2.20 8.39 -3.89
CA VAL A 79 -2.43 7.93 -5.25
C VAL A 79 -1.77 8.93 -6.18
N ASN A 80 -0.85 8.45 -7.01
CA ASN A 80 -0.11 9.27 -7.97
C ASN A 80 -0.05 8.55 -9.32
N ASP A 81 -0.35 9.27 -10.37
CA ASP A 81 -0.20 8.76 -11.74
C ASP A 81 -0.88 7.41 -11.95
N GLY A 82 -2.07 7.25 -11.38
CA GLY A 82 -2.85 6.04 -11.57
C GLY A 82 -2.39 4.84 -10.74
N ALA A 83 -1.63 5.09 -9.67
CA ALA A 83 -1.18 4.02 -8.78
C ALA A 83 -1.31 4.42 -7.33
N PHE A 84 -1.72 3.46 -6.49
CA PHE A 84 -1.66 3.62 -5.04
C PHE A 84 -0.23 3.34 -4.61
N GLU A 85 0.38 4.27 -3.89
CA GLU A 85 1.76 4.14 -3.43
C GLU A 85 1.83 4.37 -1.94
N ALA A 86 2.49 3.45 -1.25
CA ALA A 86 2.66 3.57 0.20
C ALA A 86 4.08 3.21 0.58
N HIS A 87 4.57 3.89 1.59
CA HIS A 87 5.87 3.59 2.22
C HIS A 87 5.63 3.53 3.71
N CYS A 88 6.32 2.64 4.40
CA CYS A 88 6.04 2.45 5.81
C CYS A 88 7.23 1.84 6.52
N GLY A 89 7.14 1.81 7.86
CA GLY A 89 8.15 1.19 8.69
C GLY A 89 8.17 -0.33 8.56
N PRO A 90 9.18 -0.97 9.14
CA PRO A 90 9.40 -2.41 8.93
C PRO A 90 8.29 -3.30 9.44
N LEU A 91 7.47 -2.82 10.38
CA LEU A 91 6.37 -3.64 10.92
C LEU A 91 5.00 -3.16 10.45
N ASP A 92 4.95 -2.19 9.54
CA ASP A 92 3.69 -1.52 9.19
C ASP A 92 3.13 -1.95 7.84
N LEU A 93 3.70 -2.95 7.18
CA LEU A 93 3.18 -3.39 5.89
C LEU A 93 1.71 -3.83 5.98
N PRO A 94 1.30 -4.61 7.00
CA PRO A 94 -0.12 -4.96 7.09
C PRO A 94 -1.02 -3.74 7.22
N THR A 95 -0.53 -2.69 7.88
CA THR A 95 -1.30 -1.46 8.06
C THR A 95 -1.57 -0.77 6.73
N VAL A 96 -0.54 -0.63 5.89
CA VAL A 96 -0.75 0.07 4.61
C VAL A 96 -1.57 -0.78 3.64
N ILE A 97 -1.46 -2.10 3.71
CA ILE A 97 -2.36 -2.95 2.94
C ILE A 97 -3.81 -2.74 3.43
N GLY A 98 -3.99 -2.61 4.75
CA GLY A 98 -5.31 -2.35 5.31
C GLY A 98 -5.88 -1.01 4.89
N ILE A 99 -5.03 0.01 4.72
CA ILE A 99 -5.47 1.31 4.22
C ILE A 99 -6.01 1.16 2.80
N PHE A 100 -5.30 0.45 1.94
CA PHE A 100 -5.77 0.20 0.58
C PHE A 100 -7.08 -0.57 0.59
N ARG A 101 -7.15 -1.63 1.39
CA ARG A 101 -8.36 -2.46 1.49
C ARG A 101 -9.57 -1.64 1.92
N GLN A 102 -9.39 -0.83 2.96
CA GLN A 102 -10.50 -0.03 3.48
C GLN A 102 -11.02 0.95 2.42
N TRP A 103 -10.10 1.57 1.72
CA TRP A 103 -10.48 2.48 0.64
C TRP A 103 -11.19 1.75 -0.48
N ALA A 104 -10.71 0.56 -0.85
CA ALA A 104 -11.30 -0.21 -1.94
C ALA A 104 -12.69 -0.72 -1.59
N GLU A 105 -12.90 -1.08 -0.32
CA GLU A 105 -14.17 -1.67 0.13
C GLU A 105 -15.22 -0.65 0.52
N HIS A 106 -14.82 0.59 0.74
CA HIS A 106 -15.74 1.64 1.22
C HIS A 106 -15.78 2.80 0.24
N PRO A 107 -16.52 2.66 -0.86
CA PRO A 107 -16.64 3.76 -1.82
C PRO A 107 -17.29 4.97 -1.15
N ALA A 108 -16.74 6.11 -1.45
CA ALA A 108 -17.24 7.38 -0.88
C ALA A 108 -18.62 7.70 -1.41
#